data_818f2da926fe4e0c1252fac9ff8361f2
#
_entry.id   818f2da926fe4e0c1252fac9ff8361f2
#
_cell.length_a   1.000
_cell.length_b   1.000
_cell.length_c   1.000
_cell.angle_alpha   90.00
_cell.angle_beta   90.00
_cell.angle_gamma   90.00
#
_symmetry.space_group_name_H-M   'P 1'
#
loop_
_entity.id
_entity.type
_entity.pdbx_description
1 polymer ?
#
loop_
_entity_poly.entity_id
_entity_poly.type
_entity_poly.pdbx_seq_one_letter_code
_entity_poly.pdbx_strand_id
1 'polypeptide(L)'
;MSDKGVRITPRLFDYDWMNMAFTAAATYKLTREFGFTADFTYNTQRPGLSNFAPATMPNTDKISVPLGRAGVYYNTDWISLTSLFSYISKTNNNSTLNLINPNDQTEILAAPLSYDIQTIGWTTDAVIKPFKGFNFHFLFTYQSPTYKKYETSVTFKDGTVGEIDATGNIVTEIPKVLVELDPSYNITNDLRVWASFRYFSKTYANIKNAYYFNGRWETFGGINWTVNKHLALSATVINFLNQTGAKGSIAGAELVDKKDAASYNGHWMAGSYIRPFTVELAASIRF
;
A
#
# COMPACT_ATOMS: atom_id res chain seq x y z
N MET A 1 24.71 8.28 -25.49
CA MET A 1 25.29 7.92 -26.80
C MET A 1 24.33 6.95 -27.44
N SER A 2 24.07 7.03 -28.73
CA SER A 2 23.37 5.98 -29.46
C SER A 2 24.28 4.76 -29.60
N ASP A 3 23.72 3.59 -29.83
CA ASP A 3 24.47 2.33 -30.07
C ASP A 3 25.46 2.41 -31.26
N LYS A 4 25.38 3.45 -32.06
CA LYS A 4 26.27 3.74 -33.20
C LYS A 4 27.28 4.86 -32.92
N GLY A 5 27.47 5.27 -31.66
CA GLY A 5 28.40 6.34 -31.29
C GLY A 5 27.97 7.75 -31.72
N VAL A 6 26.75 7.91 -32.24
CA VAL A 6 26.23 9.22 -32.61
C VAL A 6 25.90 10.03 -31.37
N ARG A 7 26.41 11.25 -31.28
CA ARG A 7 26.12 12.15 -30.15
C ARG A 7 24.66 12.61 -30.23
N ILE A 8 23.86 12.22 -29.25
CA ILE A 8 22.48 12.68 -29.14
C ILE A 8 22.49 14.09 -28.55
N THR A 9 21.81 15.04 -29.19
CA THR A 9 21.64 16.39 -28.65
C THR A 9 20.80 16.28 -27.36
N PRO A 10 21.30 16.75 -26.22
CA PRO A 10 20.53 16.69 -24.98
C PRO A 10 19.25 17.52 -25.11
N ARG A 11 18.14 16.98 -24.64
CA ARG A 11 16.89 17.72 -24.50
C ARG A 11 16.96 18.53 -23.21
N LEU A 12 16.81 19.83 -23.31
CA LEU A 12 16.82 20.73 -22.17
C LEU A 12 15.36 20.95 -21.71
N PHE A 13 15.14 20.85 -20.41
CA PHE A 13 13.87 21.14 -19.77
C PHE A 13 14.10 22.22 -18.71
N ASP A 14 13.27 23.25 -18.75
CA ASP A 14 13.28 24.35 -17.79
C ASP A 14 11.84 24.55 -17.30
N TYR A 15 11.57 24.13 -16.07
CA TYR A 15 10.25 24.17 -15.44
C TYR A 15 10.36 24.57 -13.99
N ASP A 16 9.51 25.51 -13.59
CA ASP A 16 9.35 25.95 -12.22
C ASP A 16 8.05 25.37 -11.61
N TRP A 17 8.12 24.92 -10.38
CA TRP A 17 6.96 24.45 -9.63
C TRP A 17 6.93 25.09 -8.24
N MET A 18 5.81 25.72 -7.91
CA MET A 18 5.51 26.08 -6.54
C MET A 18 4.75 24.90 -5.89
N ASN A 19 5.39 24.21 -4.94
CA ASN A 19 4.74 23.21 -4.12
C ASN A 19 4.04 23.86 -2.94
N MET A 20 2.87 23.35 -2.56
CA MET A 20 2.07 23.82 -1.44
C MET A 20 1.77 22.65 -0.49
N ALA A 21 1.77 22.95 0.80
CA ALA A 21 1.28 22.06 1.85
C ALA A 21 0.36 22.88 2.77
N PHE A 22 -0.84 22.38 3.00
CA PHE A 22 -1.81 22.98 3.89
C PHE A 22 -2.46 21.89 4.74
N THR A 23 -2.62 22.16 6.03
CA THR A 23 -3.35 21.28 6.96
C THR A 23 -4.24 22.12 7.86
N ALA A 24 -5.49 21.70 7.99
CA ALA A 24 -6.43 22.22 8.97
C ALA A 24 -7.03 21.05 9.75
N ALA A 25 -7.19 21.22 11.06
CA ALA A 25 -7.79 20.21 11.92
C ALA A 25 -8.71 20.87 12.94
N ALA A 26 -9.80 20.22 13.29
CA ALA A 26 -10.75 20.64 14.29
C ALA A 26 -11.18 19.45 15.16
N THR A 27 -11.34 19.71 16.45
CA THR A 27 -11.88 18.74 17.41
C THR A 27 -12.97 19.42 18.22
N TYR A 28 -14.13 18.78 18.30
CA TYR A 28 -15.25 19.25 19.10
C TYR A 28 -15.56 18.23 20.21
N LYS A 29 -15.42 18.66 21.45
CA LYS A 29 -15.72 17.85 22.63
C LYS A 29 -17.19 17.95 22.96
N LEU A 30 -17.93 16.86 22.84
CA LEU A 30 -19.34 16.80 23.23
C LEU A 30 -19.48 16.47 24.73
N THR A 31 -18.68 15.52 25.22
CA THR A 31 -18.54 15.21 26.65
C THR A 31 -17.06 15.17 27.04
N ARG A 32 -16.77 14.82 28.28
CA ARG A 32 -15.39 14.64 28.73
C ARG A 32 -14.69 13.50 27.98
N GLU A 33 -15.43 12.45 27.65
CA GLU A 33 -14.91 11.21 27.04
C GLU A 33 -15.12 11.14 25.53
N PHE A 34 -16.18 11.80 25.00
CA PHE A 34 -16.62 11.65 23.61
C PHE A 34 -16.60 12.96 22.85
N GLY A 35 -16.21 12.91 21.59
CA GLY A 35 -16.26 14.06 20.68
C GLY A 35 -16.08 13.68 19.22
N PHE A 36 -16.04 14.73 18.40
CA PHE A 36 -15.85 14.65 16.95
C PHE A 36 -14.49 15.22 16.59
N THR A 37 -13.91 14.67 15.53
CA THR A 37 -12.67 15.20 14.95
C THR A 37 -12.78 15.22 13.44
N ALA A 38 -12.20 16.24 12.82
CA ALA A 38 -12.08 16.32 11.37
C ALA A 38 -10.75 16.97 11.03
N ASP A 39 -10.15 16.53 9.95
CA ASP A 39 -8.96 17.14 9.38
C ASP A 39 -9.00 17.15 7.85
N PHE A 40 -8.32 18.12 7.30
CA PHE A 40 -8.09 18.23 5.86
C PHE A 40 -6.63 18.58 5.62
N THR A 41 -6.01 17.84 4.72
CA THR A 41 -4.63 18.07 4.26
C THR A 41 -4.62 18.17 2.75
N TYR A 42 -3.91 19.13 2.23
CA TYR A 42 -3.64 19.29 0.81
C TYR A 42 -2.12 19.42 0.60
N ASN A 43 -1.57 18.52 -0.20
CA ASN A 43 -0.16 18.54 -0.55
C ASN A 43 0.00 18.51 -2.06
N THR A 44 1.00 19.24 -2.56
CA THR A 44 1.44 19.14 -3.95
C THR A 44 2.89 18.71 -4.02
N GLN A 45 3.23 17.97 -5.06
CA GLN A 45 4.57 17.50 -5.33
C GLN A 45 4.90 17.69 -6.80
N ARG A 46 6.12 18.13 -7.09
CA ARG A 46 6.63 18.20 -8.47
C ARG A 46 6.72 16.80 -9.09
N PRO A 47 6.64 16.68 -10.42
CA PRO A 47 6.93 15.42 -11.13
C PRO A 47 8.32 14.89 -10.80
N GLY A 48 8.48 13.57 -10.81
CA GLY A 48 9.78 12.94 -10.63
C GLY A 48 10.72 13.20 -11.81
N LEU A 49 12.02 13.24 -11.57
CA LEU A 49 13.01 13.46 -12.63
C LEU A 49 12.99 12.39 -13.72
N SER A 50 12.57 11.17 -13.40
CA SER A 50 12.39 10.07 -14.35
C SER A 50 11.37 10.37 -15.46
N ASN A 51 10.44 11.31 -15.24
CA ASN A 51 9.46 11.72 -16.25
C ASN A 51 10.08 12.54 -17.39
N PHE A 52 11.30 13.03 -17.22
CA PHE A 52 12.03 13.83 -18.20
C PHE A 52 13.03 12.98 -19.00
N ALA A 53 12.79 11.68 -19.13
CA ALA A 53 13.62 10.83 -19.96
C ALA A 53 13.53 11.24 -21.44
N PRO A 54 14.65 11.18 -22.21
CA PRO A 54 14.70 11.67 -23.59
C PRO A 54 13.68 11.03 -24.54
N ALA A 55 13.26 9.80 -24.26
CA ALA A 55 12.35 9.04 -25.10
C ALA A 55 10.85 9.31 -24.81
N THR A 56 10.53 10.07 -23.77
CA THR A 56 9.14 10.31 -23.36
C THR A 56 8.78 11.79 -23.41
N MET A 57 7.51 12.10 -23.68
CA MET A 57 6.97 13.43 -23.44
C MET A 57 6.78 13.60 -21.93
N PRO A 58 7.40 14.61 -21.31
CA PRO A 58 7.28 14.78 -19.88
C PRO A 58 5.85 15.22 -19.50
N ASN A 59 5.28 14.61 -18.48
CA ASN A 59 4.15 15.19 -17.78
C ASN A 59 4.67 16.20 -16.77
N THR A 60 4.37 17.46 -16.99
CA THR A 60 4.81 18.58 -16.15
C THR A 60 3.80 18.96 -15.07
N ASP A 61 2.65 18.30 -15.02
CA ASP A 61 1.61 18.59 -14.02
C ASP A 61 2.05 18.14 -12.63
N LYS A 62 1.76 18.98 -11.65
CA LYS A 62 2.02 18.65 -10.24
C LYS A 62 1.12 17.50 -9.79
N ILE A 63 1.70 16.58 -9.04
CA ILE A 63 0.92 15.62 -8.27
C ILE A 63 0.23 16.38 -7.16
N SER A 64 -1.09 16.21 -6.98
CA SER A 64 -1.82 16.77 -5.85
C SER A 64 -2.51 15.69 -5.03
N VAL A 65 -2.50 15.87 -3.70
CA VAL A 65 -3.02 14.89 -2.74
C VAL A 65 -3.90 15.59 -1.72
N PRO A 66 -5.18 15.87 -2.04
CA PRO A 66 -6.18 16.20 -1.03
C PRO A 66 -6.55 14.96 -0.21
N LEU A 67 -6.58 15.12 1.11
CA LEU A 67 -7.03 14.13 2.08
C LEU A 67 -8.00 14.81 3.05
N GLY A 68 -9.22 14.32 3.17
CA GLY A 68 -10.17 14.71 4.20
C GLY A 68 -10.51 13.52 5.09
N ARG A 69 -10.56 13.74 6.41
CA ARG A 69 -11.02 12.74 7.38
C ARG A 69 -12.00 13.38 8.34
N ALA A 70 -13.01 12.62 8.76
CA ALA A 70 -13.94 13.03 9.80
C ALA A 70 -14.47 11.82 10.56
N GLY A 71 -14.71 11.97 11.85
CA GLY A 71 -15.22 10.88 12.66
C GLY A 71 -15.33 11.23 14.13
N VAL A 72 -15.27 10.19 14.94
CA VAL A 72 -15.49 10.27 16.38
C VAL A 72 -14.30 9.72 17.15
N TYR A 73 -14.14 10.19 18.36
CA TYR A 73 -13.26 9.60 19.36
C TYR A 73 -14.01 9.35 20.67
N TYR A 74 -13.55 8.32 21.40
CA TYR A 74 -14.05 7.99 22.72
C TYR A 74 -12.89 7.56 23.59
N ASN A 75 -12.68 8.27 24.71
CA ASN A 75 -11.53 8.06 25.60
C ASN A 75 -12.00 7.98 27.04
N THR A 76 -11.64 6.87 27.71
CA THR A 76 -11.80 6.66 29.15
C THR A 76 -10.49 6.12 29.71
N ASP A 77 -10.46 5.80 31.00
CA ASP A 77 -9.27 5.21 31.65
C ASP A 77 -8.89 3.83 31.08
N TRP A 78 -9.87 3.10 30.53
CA TRP A 78 -9.67 1.71 30.05
C TRP A 78 -9.81 1.52 28.55
N ILE A 79 -10.35 2.50 27.81
CA ILE A 79 -10.45 2.46 26.35
C ILE A 79 -10.14 3.80 25.73
N SER A 80 -9.32 3.77 24.66
CA SER A 80 -9.11 4.88 23.74
C SER A 80 -9.50 4.38 22.35
N LEU A 81 -10.49 5.02 21.75
CA LEU A 81 -11.04 4.65 20.44
C LEU A 81 -11.12 5.88 19.55
N THR A 82 -10.72 5.71 18.28
CA THR A 82 -10.94 6.68 17.22
C THR A 82 -11.50 5.96 16.00
N SER A 83 -12.55 6.50 15.40
CA SER A 83 -13.19 5.93 14.21
C SER A 83 -13.41 7.03 13.18
N LEU A 84 -12.74 6.90 12.02
CA LEU A 84 -12.64 7.94 11.00
C LEU A 84 -13.10 7.41 9.64
N PHE A 85 -13.95 8.16 8.99
CA PHE A 85 -14.16 8.09 7.55
C PHE A 85 -13.08 8.94 6.87
N SER A 86 -12.56 8.47 5.73
CA SER A 86 -11.54 9.17 4.96
C SER A 86 -11.85 9.18 3.47
N TYR A 87 -11.49 10.27 2.84
CA TYR A 87 -11.45 10.43 1.40
C TYR A 87 -10.09 10.97 1.00
N ILE A 88 -9.37 10.26 0.14
CA ILE A 88 -8.10 10.69 -0.43
C ILE A 88 -8.16 10.59 -1.95
N SER A 89 -7.65 11.61 -2.62
CA SER A 89 -7.40 11.58 -4.06
C SER A 89 -5.92 11.86 -4.31
N LYS A 90 -5.35 11.22 -5.31
CA LYS A 90 -4.00 11.49 -5.77
C LYS A 90 -4.04 11.62 -7.29
N THR A 91 -3.80 12.82 -7.79
CA THR A 91 -3.91 13.14 -9.21
C THR A 91 -2.55 13.31 -9.87
N ASN A 92 -2.50 13.11 -11.19
CA ASN A 92 -1.29 13.28 -12.00
C ASN A 92 -0.12 12.35 -11.59
N ASN A 93 -0.43 11.14 -11.10
CA ASN A 93 0.62 10.13 -10.93
C ASN A 93 1.18 9.75 -12.29
N ASN A 94 2.48 9.56 -12.36
CA ASN A 94 3.15 9.22 -13.61
C ASN A 94 3.70 7.80 -13.56
N SER A 95 3.55 7.09 -14.67
CA SER A 95 4.14 5.78 -14.91
C SER A 95 4.48 5.63 -16.39
N THR A 96 5.19 4.58 -16.71
CA THR A 96 5.44 4.18 -18.11
C THR A 96 5.15 2.68 -18.20
N LEU A 97 4.31 2.31 -19.14
CA LEU A 97 3.98 0.92 -19.44
C LEU A 97 4.72 0.51 -20.71
N ASN A 98 5.14 -0.75 -20.77
CA ASN A 98 5.70 -1.34 -21.98
C ASN A 98 4.58 -2.12 -22.68
N LEU A 99 4.14 -1.64 -23.83
CA LEU A 99 3.15 -2.30 -24.67
C LEU A 99 3.85 -3.09 -25.77
N ILE A 100 3.42 -4.34 -25.94
CA ILE A 100 3.97 -5.28 -26.90
C ILE A 100 3.03 -5.32 -28.11
N ASN A 101 3.60 -5.21 -29.31
CA ASN A 101 2.84 -5.36 -30.56
C ASN A 101 2.26 -6.80 -30.62
N PRO A 102 0.93 -6.98 -30.75
CA PRO A 102 0.34 -8.30 -30.82
C PRO A 102 0.75 -9.09 -32.09
N ASN A 103 1.16 -8.38 -33.15
CA ASN A 103 1.60 -8.97 -34.42
C ASN A 103 3.12 -9.22 -34.47
N ASP A 104 3.89 -8.49 -33.66
CA ASP A 104 5.35 -8.62 -33.55
C ASP A 104 5.78 -8.48 -32.08
N GLN A 105 5.92 -9.59 -31.37
CA GLN A 105 6.30 -9.62 -29.95
C GLN A 105 7.69 -9.03 -29.67
N THR A 106 8.51 -8.80 -30.70
CA THR A 106 9.82 -8.13 -30.55
C THR A 106 9.71 -6.61 -30.52
N GLU A 107 8.60 -6.06 -31.00
CA GLU A 107 8.33 -4.63 -30.93
C GLU A 107 7.64 -4.26 -29.62
N ILE A 108 8.39 -3.58 -28.76
CA ILE A 108 7.93 -3.09 -27.46
C ILE A 108 8.04 -1.58 -27.45
N LEU A 109 6.94 -0.89 -27.18
CA LEU A 109 6.89 0.57 -27.07
C LEU A 109 6.57 1.00 -25.63
N ALA A 110 7.33 1.98 -25.17
CA ALA A 110 7.08 2.65 -23.90
C ALA A 110 5.89 3.62 -24.06
N ALA A 111 4.83 3.40 -23.30
CA ALA A 111 3.64 4.23 -23.25
C ALA A 111 3.65 5.07 -21.96
N PRO A 112 3.95 6.38 -22.03
CA PRO A 112 3.84 7.25 -20.86
C PRO A 112 2.37 7.37 -20.44
N LEU A 113 2.14 7.38 -19.14
CA LEU A 113 0.81 7.41 -18.55
C LEU A 113 0.76 8.40 -17.39
N SER A 114 -0.23 9.28 -17.40
CA SER A 114 -0.65 10.06 -16.24
C SER A 114 -1.96 9.52 -15.72
N TYR A 115 -2.04 9.18 -14.44
CA TYR A 115 -3.22 8.54 -13.86
C TYR A 115 -3.57 9.10 -12.48
N ASP A 116 -4.85 8.94 -12.13
CA ASP A 116 -5.39 9.38 -10.85
C ASP A 116 -5.84 8.18 -10.02
N ILE A 117 -5.74 8.31 -8.70
CA ILE A 117 -6.25 7.35 -7.73
C ILE A 117 -7.20 8.05 -6.77
N GLN A 118 -8.30 7.41 -6.46
CA GLN A 118 -9.24 7.83 -5.44
C GLN A 118 -9.46 6.70 -4.44
N THR A 119 -9.44 7.03 -3.15
CA THR A 119 -9.69 6.07 -2.09
C THR A 119 -10.75 6.60 -1.13
N ILE A 120 -11.78 5.82 -0.90
CA ILE A 120 -12.71 5.99 0.20
C ILE A 120 -12.32 4.97 1.26
N GLY A 121 -12.27 5.40 2.51
CA GLY A 121 -11.84 4.54 3.60
C GLY A 121 -12.60 4.79 4.91
N TRP A 122 -12.51 3.81 5.77
CA TRP A 122 -12.95 3.86 7.16
C TRP A 122 -11.91 3.15 8.00
N THR A 123 -11.43 3.81 9.04
CA THR A 123 -10.47 3.24 9.99
C THR A 123 -11.01 3.39 11.40
N THR A 124 -11.01 2.30 12.15
CA THR A 124 -11.27 2.29 13.59
C THR A 124 -10.05 1.75 14.29
N ASP A 125 -9.50 2.53 15.18
CA ASP A 125 -8.34 2.21 16.02
C ASP A 125 -8.78 2.25 17.48
N ALA A 126 -8.50 1.20 18.25
CA ALA A 126 -8.86 1.13 19.66
C ALA A 126 -7.76 0.47 20.49
N VAL A 127 -7.44 1.08 21.61
CA VAL A 127 -6.58 0.51 22.65
C VAL A 127 -7.43 0.26 23.89
N ILE A 128 -7.51 -0.98 24.34
CA ILE A 128 -8.39 -1.44 25.42
C ILE A 128 -7.54 -2.04 26.53
N LYS A 129 -7.70 -1.51 27.76
CA LYS A 129 -6.97 -1.90 28.97
C LYS A 129 -7.96 -2.21 30.12
N PRO A 130 -8.73 -3.30 30.05
CA PRO A 130 -9.84 -3.56 30.96
C PRO A 130 -9.41 -3.87 32.38
N PHE A 131 -8.15 -4.35 32.56
CA PHE A 131 -7.55 -4.64 33.85
C PHE A 131 -6.03 -4.52 33.81
N LYS A 132 -5.40 -4.46 34.96
CA LYS A 132 -3.95 -4.28 35.09
C LYS A 132 -3.16 -5.38 34.37
N GLY A 133 -2.19 -4.97 33.56
CA GLY A 133 -1.30 -5.86 32.83
C GLY A 133 -1.82 -6.26 31.45
N PHE A 134 -3.13 -6.22 31.19
CA PHE A 134 -3.68 -6.55 29.87
C PHE A 134 -3.79 -5.31 28.99
N ASN A 135 -3.39 -5.45 27.72
CA ASN A 135 -3.55 -4.45 26.68
C ASN A 135 -3.97 -5.15 25.40
N PHE A 136 -5.01 -4.64 24.77
CA PHE A 136 -5.51 -5.12 23.49
C PHE A 136 -5.60 -3.96 22.53
N HIS A 137 -4.84 -4.01 21.43
CA HIS A 137 -4.96 -3.09 20.31
C HIS A 137 -5.82 -3.73 19.23
N PHE A 138 -6.79 -2.99 18.75
CA PHE A 138 -7.68 -3.36 17.66
C PHE A 138 -7.59 -2.31 16.57
N LEU A 139 -7.25 -2.73 15.35
CA LEU A 139 -7.30 -1.88 14.16
C LEU A 139 -8.21 -2.55 13.13
N PHE A 140 -9.17 -1.81 12.64
CA PHE A 140 -9.98 -2.16 11.48
C PHE A 140 -9.82 -1.08 10.42
N THR A 141 -9.50 -1.47 9.18
CA THR A 141 -9.47 -0.57 8.03
C THR A 141 -10.28 -1.17 6.90
N TYR A 142 -11.25 -0.41 6.41
CA TYR A 142 -11.85 -0.61 5.11
C TYR A 142 -11.35 0.47 4.16
N GLN A 143 -10.95 0.11 2.94
CA GLN A 143 -10.52 1.06 1.91
C GLN A 143 -10.85 0.54 0.51
N SER A 144 -11.21 1.45 -0.37
CA SER A 144 -11.54 1.12 -1.77
C SER A 144 -10.75 2.03 -2.72
N PRO A 145 -9.44 1.76 -2.91
CA PRO A 145 -8.62 2.51 -3.84
C PRO A 145 -8.95 2.12 -5.28
N THR A 146 -9.29 3.10 -6.12
CA THR A 146 -9.64 2.89 -7.52
C THR A 146 -8.87 3.83 -8.43
N TYR A 147 -8.45 3.34 -9.59
CA TYR A 147 -7.97 4.19 -10.67
C TYR A 147 -9.12 5.00 -11.25
N LYS A 148 -8.96 6.34 -11.34
CA LYS A 148 -9.97 7.25 -11.90
C LYS A 148 -9.66 7.70 -13.31
N LYS A 149 -8.39 7.71 -13.65
CA LYS A 149 -7.89 7.99 -14.98
C LYS A 149 -6.68 7.08 -15.15
N TYR A 150 -6.80 6.04 -15.91
CA TYR A 150 -5.71 5.09 -16.15
C TYR A 150 -5.83 4.54 -17.57
N GLU A 151 -5.50 5.40 -18.54
CA GLU A 151 -5.61 5.07 -19.96
C GLU A 151 -4.40 5.61 -20.73
N THR A 152 -3.91 4.83 -21.67
CA THR A 152 -2.85 5.24 -22.60
C THR A 152 -2.91 4.36 -23.85
N SER A 153 -2.36 4.87 -24.96
CA SER A 153 -2.23 4.12 -26.20
C SER A 153 -0.92 4.42 -26.90
N VAL A 154 -0.48 3.51 -27.73
CA VAL A 154 0.65 3.66 -28.66
C VAL A 154 0.29 3.10 -30.02
N THR A 155 0.87 3.66 -31.07
CA THR A 155 0.76 3.11 -32.41
C THR A 155 2.07 2.45 -32.79
N PHE A 156 2.01 1.16 -33.13
CA PHE A 156 3.15 0.38 -33.58
C PHE A 156 3.47 0.67 -35.05
N LYS A 157 4.64 0.22 -35.53
CA LYS A 157 5.13 0.47 -36.89
C LYS A 157 4.22 -0.07 -38.00
N ASP A 158 3.51 -1.16 -37.70
CA ASP A 158 2.56 -1.77 -38.63
C ASP A 158 1.20 -1.09 -38.64
N GLY A 159 1.02 0.00 -37.86
CA GLY A 159 -0.23 0.74 -37.71
C GLY A 159 -1.18 0.14 -36.64
N THR A 160 -0.84 -0.98 -36.02
CA THR A 160 -1.62 -1.54 -34.93
C THR A 160 -1.59 -0.59 -33.72
N VAL A 161 -2.73 -0.44 -33.03
CA VAL A 161 -2.85 0.37 -31.82
C VAL A 161 -2.84 -0.56 -30.60
N GLY A 162 -1.86 -0.36 -29.73
CA GLY A 162 -1.85 -0.93 -28.37
C GLY A 162 -2.52 0.05 -27.42
N GLU A 163 -3.52 -0.42 -26.69
CA GLU A 163 -4.33 0.39 -25.78
C GLU A 163 -4.44 -0.28 -24.41
N ILE A 164 -4.34 0.53 -23.37
CA ILE A 164 -4.60 0.14 -21.99
C ILE A 164 -5.60 1.11 -21.39
N ASP A 165 -6.70 0.58 -20.88
CA ASP A 165 -7.63 1.25 -19.99
C ASP A 165 -7.86 0.37 -18.76
N ALA A 166 -7.52 0.91 -17.59
CA ALA A 166 -7.78 0.31 -16.29
C ALA A 166 -8.58 1.25 -15.38
N THR A 167 -9.19 2.28 -15.95
CA THR A 167 -10.08 3.20 -15.25
C THR A 167 -11.21 2.44 -14.55
N GLY A 168 -11.44 2.73 -13.28
CA GLY A 168 -12.40 2.02 -12.42
C GLY A 168 -11.89 0.74 -11.77
N ASN A 169 -10.75 0.21 -12.18
CA ASN A 169 -10.16 -0.95 -11.52
C ASN A 169 -9.64 -0.60 -10.12
N ILE A 170 -9.62 -1.62 -9.26
CA ILE A 170 -9.04 -1.51 -7.93
C ILE A 170 -7.51 -1.47 -8.06
N VAL A 171 -6.88 -0.60 -7.30
CA VAL A 171 -5.41 -0.51 -7.22
C VAL A 171 -4.83 -1.82 -6.71
N THR A 172 -3.77 -2.28 -7.36
CA THR A 172 -3.11 -3.55 -7.05
C THR A 172 -2.47 -3.57 -5.66
N GLU A 173 -2.32 -4.76 -5.08
CA GLU A 173 -1.63 -5.05 -3.83
C GLU A 173 -2.25 -4.45 -2.56
N ILE A 174 -3.33 -3.68 -2.68
CA ILE A 174 -3.99 -3.05 -1.55
C ILE A 174 -5.23 -3.86 -1.15
N PRO A 175 -5.30 -4.44 0.05
CA PRO A 175 -6.48 -5.13 0.55
C PRO A 175 -7.59 -4.12 0.84
N LYS A 176 -8.85 -4.47 0.53
CA LYS A 176 -10.00 -3.64 0.89
C LYS A 176 -10.31 -3.66 2.39
N VAL A 177 -10.02 -4.77 3.04
CA VAL A 177 -10.21 -4.93 4.48
C VAL A 177 -8.91 -5.39 5.10
N LEU A 178 -8.51 -4.71 6.16
CA LEU A 178 -7.41 -5.07 7.05
C LEU A 178 -7.95 -5.08 8.47
N VAL A 179 -7.63 -6.13 9.23
CA VAL A 179 -7.93 -6.22 10.67
C VAL A 179 -6.64 -6.59 11.38
N GLU A 180 -6.32 -5.86 12.46
CA GLU A 180 -5.24 -6.22 13.37
C GLU A 180 -5.79 -6.41 14.78
N LEU A 181 -5.38 -7.50 15.43
CA LEU A 181 -5.75 -7.86 16.79
C LEU A 181 -4.46 -8.15 17.56
N ASP A 182 -4.07 -7.27 18.46
CA ASP A 182 -2.79 -7.35 19.15
C ASP A 182 -3.00 -7.46 20.68
N PRO A 183 -3.40 -8.62 21.21
CA PRO A 183 -3.46 -8.85 22.65
C PRO A 183 -2.06 -8.95 23.25
N SER A 184 -1.87 -8.38 24.43
CA SER A 184 -0.67 -8.58 25.22
C SER A 184 -0.98 -8.54 26.70
N TYR A 185 -0.19 -9.29 27.48
CA TYR A 185 -0.32 -9.38 28.92
C TYR A 185 1.02 -9.35 29.62
N ASN A 186 1.16 -8.46 30.57
CA ASN A 186 2.29 -8.42 31.48
C ASN A 186 2.03 -9.38 32.66
N ILE A 187 2.62 -10.57 32.60
CA ILE A 187 2.51 -11.59 33.67
C ILE A 187 3.15 -11.04 34.95
N THR A 188 4.30 -10.38 34.78
CA THR A 188 5.00 -9.61 35.82
C THR A 188 5.42 -8.27 35.24
N ASN A 189 6.11 -7.43 36.01
CA ASN A 189 6.70 -6.20 35.49
C ASN A 189 7.80 -6.47 34.45
N ASP A 190 8.42 -7.64 34.49
CA ASP A 190 9.58 -8.01 33.70
C ASP A 190 9.26 -9.04 32.61
N LEU A 191 8.08 -9.66 32.66
CA LEU A 191 7.66 -10.72 31.73
C LEU A 191 6.37 -10.35 31.03
N ARG A 192 6.44 -10.20 29.71
CA ARG A 192 5.30 -9.91 28.83
C ARG A 192 5.13 -11.02 27.80
N VAL A 193 3.88 -11.44 27.59
CA VAL A 193 3.47 -12.28 26.46
C VAL A 193 2.59 -11.44 25.52
N TRP A 194 2.66 -11.74 24.21
CA TRP A 194 1.89 -11.02 23.22
C TRP A 194 1.60 -11.88 22.00
N ALA A 195 0.54 -11.54 21.29
CA ALA A 195 0.24 -12.10 19.98
C ALA A 195 -0.24 -10.97 19.05
N SER A 196 -0.13 -11.18 17.74
CA SER A 196 -0.63 -10.30 16.70
C SER A 196 -1.26 -11.15 15.60
N PHE A 197 -2.50 -10.83 15.26
CA PHE A 197 -3.25 -11.46 14.19
C PHE A 197 -3.60 -10.38 13.17
N ARG A 198 -3.11 -10.51 11.94
CA ARG A 198 -3.34 -9.55 10.87
C ARG A 198 -4.08 -10.23 9.73
N TYR A 199 -5.30 -9.82 9.51
CA TYR A 199 -6.10 -10.26 8.37
C TYR A 199 -5.99 -9.26 7.23
N PHE A 200 -5.67 -9.75 6.04
CA PHE A 200 -5.71 -9.02 4.79
C PHE A 200 -6.75 -9.67 3.88
N SER A 201 -7.73 -8.92 3.41
CA SER A 201 -8.67 -9.42 2.41
C SER A 201 -7.97 -9.66 1.07
N LYS A 202 -8.71 -10.19 0.11
CA LYS A 202 -8.25 -10.38 -1.28
C LYS A 202 -7.57 -9.11 -1.82
N THR A 203 -6.42 -9.29 -2.51
CA THR A 203 -5.69 -8.24 -3.21
C THR A 203 -5.55 -8.59 -4.69
N TYR A 204 -5.73 -7.61 -5.57
CA TYR A 204 -5.46 -7.83 -6.99
C TYR A 204 -3.96 -7.78 -7.27
N ALA A 205 -3.50 -8.70 -8.11
CA ALA A 205 -2.10 -8.91 -8.42
C ALA A 205 -1.67 -8.24 -9.74
N ASN A 206 -2.62 -7.78 -10.56
CA ASN A 206 -2.35 -7.06 -11.79
C ASN A 206 -3.32 -5.90 -12.03
N ILE A 207 -2.92 -4.93 -12.85
CA ILE A 207 -3.62 -3.67 -13.11
C ILE A 207 -5.02 -3.89 -13.70
N LYS A 208 -5.20 -4.91 -14.52
CA LYS A 208 -6.49 -5.25 -15.17
C LYS A 208 -7.43 -6.02 -14.22
N ASN A 209 -7.04 -6.26 -12.97
CA ASN A 209 -7.79 -7.03 -11.97
C ASN A 209 -8.19 -8.45 -12.44
N ALA A 210 -7.41 -9.03 -13.33
CA ALA A 210 -7.60 -10.39 -13.85
C ALA A 210 -7.13 -11.44 -12.83
N TYR A 211 -6.05 -11.15 -12.09
CA TYR A 211 -5.47 -12.04 -11.09
C TYR A 211 -5.59 -11.44 -9.70
N TYR A 212 -5.71 -12.31 -8.71
CA TYR A 212 -5.78 -11.92 -7.31
C TYR A 212 -5.20 -13.01 -6.40
N PHE A 213 -4.77 -12.59 -5.22
CA PHE A 213 -4.48 -13.48 -4.10
C PHE A 213 -5.64 -13.44 -3.11
N ASN A 214 -6.03 -14.61 -2.62
CA ASN A 214 -7.08 -14.73 -1.61
C ASN A 214 -6.69 -14.03 -0.30
N GLY A 215 -7.71 -13.73 0.52
CA GLY A 215 -7.49 -13.22 1.86
C GLY A 215 -6.65 -14.17 2.71
N ARG A 216 -5.85 -13.60 3.61
CA ARG A 216 -4.91 -14.35 4.45
C ARG A 216 -4.78 -13.75 5.83
N TRP A 217 -4.34 -14.58 6.75
CA TRP A 217 -3.86 -14.15 8.05
C TRP A 217 -2.32 -14.16 8.06
N GLU A 218 -1.74 -13.16 8.67
CA GLU A 218 -0.33 -13.17 9.07
C GLU A 218 -0.31 -13.11 10.61
N THR A 219 0.41 -14.02 11.25
CA THR A 219 0.34 -14.19 12.71
C THR A 219 1.72 -14.16 13.34
N PHE A 220 1.79 -13.47 14.46
CA PHE A 220 3.02 -13.29 15.22
C PHE A 220 2.71 -13.48 16.70
N GLY A 221 3.66 -13.96 17.46
CA GLY A 221 3.51 -14.06 18.90
C GLY A 221 4.87 -14.16 19.58
N GLY A 222 4.91 -13.85 20.85
CA GLY A 222 6.19 -13.90 21.52
C GLY A 222 6.13 -13.61 23.01
N ILE A 223 7.31 -13.76 23.59
CA ILE A 223 7.60 -13.52 25.00
C ILE A 223 8.78 -12.56 25.07
N ASN A 224 8.66 -11.53 25.92
CA ASN A 224 9.75 -10.64 26.26
C ASN A 224 10.00 -10.74 27.77
N TRP A 225 11.24 -10.99 28.16
CA TRP A 225 11.63 -11.16 29.55
C TRP A 225 12.85 -10.33 29.87
N THR A 226 12.70 -9.37 30.76
CA THR A 226 13.81 -8.62 31.37
C THR A 226 14.32 -9.42 32.57
N VAL A 227 15.38 -10.23 32.37
CA VAL A 227 15.91 -11.10 33.41
C VAL A 227 16.51 -10.27 34.55
N ASN A 228 17.21 -9.20 34.19
CA ASN A 228 17.77 -8.22 35.13
C ASN A 228 18.17 -6.93 34.37
N LYS A 229 18.76 -5.94 35.03
CA LYS A 229 19.19 -4.66 34.44
C LYS A 229 20.18 -4.80 33.29
N HIS A 230 20.88 -5.93 33.17
CA HIS A 230 21.90 -6.17 32.16
C HIS A 230 21.45 -7.13 31.06
N LEU A 231 20.41 -7.95 31.26
CA LEU A 231 20.02 -9.01 30.33
C LEU A 231 18.50 -8.97 30.06
N ALA A 232 18.13 -8.87 28.79
CA ALA A 232 16.77 -9.10 28.32
C ALA A 232 16.76 -10.19 27.25
N LEU A 233 15.77 -11.07 27.30
CA LEU A 233 15.56 -12.18 26.36
C LEU A 233 14.24 -11.98 25.64
N SER A 234 14.18 -12.37 24.38
CA SER A 234 12.93 -12.46 23.64
C SER A 234 12.89 -13.71 22.76
N ALA A 235 11.69 -14.27 22.66
CA ALA A 235 11.37 -15.31 21.71
C ALA A 235 10.16 -14.84 20.88
N THR A 236 10.26 -14.91 19.56
CA THR A 236 9.20 -14.54 18.63
C THR A 236 8.91 -15.70 17.69
N VAL A 237 7.63 -16.00 17.50
CA VAL A 237 7.16 -16.95 16.49
C VAL A 237 6.45 -16.16 15.40
N ILE A 238 6.87 -16.33 14.16
CA ILE A 238 6.30 -15.72 12.98
C ILE A 238 5.50 -16.77 12.24
N ASN A 239 4.29 -16.40 11.79
CA ASN A 239 3.38 -17.28 11.10
C ASN A 239 3.07 -18.56 11.91
N PHE A 240 2.66 -18.40 13.19
CA PHE A 240 2.42 -19.54 14.08
C PHE A 240 1.22 -20.39 13.66
N LEU A 241 0.31 -19.88 12.81
CA LEU A 241 -0.74 -20.66 12.16
C LEU A 241 -0.23 -21.46 10.94
N ASN A 242 1.04 -21.33 10.60
CA ASN A 242 1.71 -21.99 9.47
C ASN A 242 0.92 -21.83 8.15
N GLN A 243 0.40 -20.65 7.88
CA GLN A 243 -0.31 -20.36 6.65
C GLN A 243 0.64 -20.31 5.47
N THR A 244 0.22 -20.87 4.36
CA THR A 244 0.91 -20.76 3.07
C THR A 244 0.15 -19.82 2.15
N GLY A 245 0.84 -19.21 1.18
CA GLY A 245 0.21 -18.38 0.18
C GLY A 245 1.19 -17.43 -0.50
N ALA A 246 0.66 -16.72 -1.48
CA ALA A 246 1.38 -15.69 -2.21
C ALA A 246 0.76 -14.31 -1.99
N LYS A 247 1.54 -13.27 -2.23
CA LYS A 247 1.15 -11.86 -2.10
C LYS A 247 1.92 -11.00 -3.10
N GLY A 248 1.56 -9.73 -3.20
CA GLY A 248 2.23 -8.76 -4.07
C GLY A 248 1.65 -8.73 -5.48
N SER A 249 2.49 -8.36 -6.45
CA SER A 249 2.17 -8.36 -7.88
C SER A 249 2.63 -9.64 -8.57
N ILE A 250 2.16 -9.86 -9.78
CA ILE A 250 2.58 -10.96 -10.65
C ILE A 250 3.41 -10.37 -11.78
N ALA A 251 4.68 -10.76 -11.89
CA ALA A 251 5.56 -10.35 -12.97
C ALA A 251 5.22 -11.07 -14.28
N GLY A 252 5.24 -10.34 -15.39
CA GLY A 252 4.98 -10.86 -16.73
C GLY A 252 3.49 -10.99 -17.11
N ALA A 253 2.59 -10.60 -16.20
CA ALA A 253 1.15 -10.64 -16.44
C ALA A 253 0.43 -9.34 -16.00
N GLU A 254 1.18 -8.24 -15.91
CA GLU A 254 0.70 -6.97 -15.38
C GLU A 254 -0.50 -6.42 -16.15
N LEU A 255 -0.52 -6.65 -17.49
CA LEU A 255 -1.52 -6.10 -18.41
C LEU A 255 -2.50 -7.14 -18.94
N VAL A 256 -2.44 -8.38 -18.47
CA VAL A 256 -3.34 -9.46 -18.92
C VAL A 256 -4.78 -9.15 -18.54
N ASP A 257 -5.67 -9.17 -19.51
CA ASP A 257 -7.11 -8.98 -19.32
C ASP A 257 -7.80 -10.22 -18.76
N LYS A 258 -8.96 -10.04 -18.14
CA LYS A 258 -9.78 -11.12 -17.60
C LYS A 258 -10.18 -12.17 -18.68
N LYS A 259 -10.46 -11.71 -19.92
CA LYS A 259 -10.79 -12.60 -21.03
C LYS A 259 -9.65 -13.52 -21.45
N ASP A 260 -8.42 -13.05 -21.26
CA ASP A 260 -7.20 -13.74 -21.68
C ASP A 260 -6.54 -14.53 -20.51
N ALA A 261 -7.02 -14.32 -19.28
CA ALA A 261 -6.42 -14.93 -18.08
C ALA A 261 -6.37 -16.45 -18.14
N ALA A 262 -7.33 -17.11 -18.77
CA ALA A 262 -7.39 -18.57 -18.89
C ALA A 262 -6.25 -19.14 -19.77
N SER A 263 -5.74 -18.37 -20.74
CA SER A 263 -4.63 -18.80 -21.61
C SER A 263 -3.31 -18.93 -20.85
N TYR A 264 -3.21 -18.31 -19.69
CA TYR A 264 -2.04 -18.37 -18.78
C TYR A 264 -2.10 -19.52 -17.76
N ASN A 265 -3.14 -20.37 -17.81
CA ASN A 265 -3.23 -21.53 -16.93
C ASN A 265 -2.05 -22.47 -17.16
N GLY A 266 -1.39 -22.85 -16.06
CA GLY A 266 -0.20 -23.70 -16.09
C GLY A 266 1.12 -22.96 -16.36
N HIS A 267 1.10 -21.65 -16.59
CA HIS A 267 2.32 -20.85 -16.68
C HIS A 267 2.87 -20.50 -15.28
N TRP A 268 4.18 -20.54 -15.17
CA TRP A 268 4.87 -20.09 -13.97
C TRP A 268 4.90 -18.57 -13.93
N MET A 269 4.48 -18.01 -12.80
CA MET A 269 4.50 -16.56 -12.56
C MET A 269 5.31 -16.27 -11.32
N ALA A 270 6.14 -15.22 -11.37
CA ALA A 270 6.89 -14.77 -10.21
C ALA A 270 5.98 -13.95 -9.27
N GLY A 271 6.11 -14.20 -7.98
CA GLY A 271 5.39 -13.48 -6.93
C GLY A 271 6.14 -13.57 -5.61
N SER A 272 5.65 -12.88 -4.58
CA SER A 272 6.17 -12.98 -3.21
C SER A 272 5.35 -13.98 -2.41
N TYR A 273 6.00 -14.68 -1.49
CA TYR A 273 5.34 -15.63 -0.60
C TYR A 273 5.17 -15.07 0.82
N ILE A 274 4.20 -15.63 1.55
CA ILE A 274 4.09 -15.39 2.99
C ILE A 274 5.30 -16.05 3.66
N ARG A 275 5.89 -15.35 4.63
CA ARG A 275 7.02 -15.89 5.39
C ARG A 275 6.60 -17.20 6.07
N PRO A 276 7.36 -18.30 5.97
CA PRO A 276 7.03 -19.58 6.60
C PRO A 276 7.08 -19.46 8.14
N PHE A 277 6.56 -20.49 8.81
CA PHE A 277 6.74 -20.62 10.26
C PHE A 277 8.22 -20.45 10.63
N THR A 278 8.50 -19.49 11.49
CA THR A 278 9.87 -19.13 11.88
C THR A 278 9.89 -18.81 13.37
N VAL A 279 10.93 -19.30 14.06
CA VAL A 279 11.21 -18.94 15.45
C VAL A 279 12.47 -18.09 15.50
N GLU A 280 12.39 -16.96 16.17
CA GLU A 280 13.51 -16.04 16.39
C GLU A 280 13.77 -15.91 17.88
N LEU A 281 15.02 -16.08 18.30
CA LEU A 281 15.46 -15.87 19.66
C LEU A 281 16.46 -14.71 19.68
N ALA A 282 16.31 -13.80 20.64
CA ALA A 282 17.23 -12.68 20.80
C ALA A 282 17.59 -12.48 22.27
N ALA A 283 18.84 -12.08 22.50
CA ALA A 283 19.33 -11.64 23.79
C ALA A 283 19.95 -10.24 23.65
N SER A 284 19.56 -9.33 24.54
CA SER A 284 20.12 -7.98 24.63
C SER A 284 20.93 -7.87 25.92
N ILE A 285 22.21 -7.53 25.79
CA ILE A 285 23.10 -7.35 26.91
C ILE A 285 23.49 -5.87 27.00
N ARG A 286 23.33 -5.28 28.19
CA ARG A 286 23.73 -3.90 28.50
C ARG A 286 24.85 -3.91 29.51
N PHE A 287 25.92 -3.22 29.20
CA PHE A 287 27.10 -3.06 30.05
C PHE A 287 27.00 -1.81 30.91
#